data_24de4cc874cfba6c0b02f8f673e1e6e3
#
_entry.id   24de4cc874cfba6c0b02f8f673e1e6e3
#
_cell.length_a   1.000
_cell.length_b   1.000
_cell.length_c   1.000
_cell.angle_alpha   90.00
_cell.angle_beta   90.00
_cell.angle_gamma   90.00
#
_symmetry.space_group_name_H-M   'P 1'
#
loop_
_entity.id
_entity.type
_entity.pdbx_description
1 polymer ?
#
loop_
_entity_poly.entity_id
_entity_poly.type
_entity_poly.pdbx_seq_one_letter_code
_entity_poly.pdbx_strand_id
1 'polypeptide(L)'
;MKKGLFIGALFVGALAFSSCASKKDLENCRTENSKLTEDYQSAKETIAVNNARIKSLEDQLAQARESAAALQGSLDNSLRNANSNNINISKLVDQINESNQYIRHLVEVKSKSDSLNMVLTNNLTCSLSREELKEVDVQVLKGVVYISLADNMLYKSGSYEINDRAEQTLSKISKIITDYKDYDVLIEGNTDNVPINTANDKMKNIRNNWDLSCLRAASVVQYLQDHFNVNPKRLTAGGRGEYNPLATNDTELGKQRNRRTQIIITPKLDQFMDLIGEAPETKATK
;
A
#
# COMPACT_ATOMS: atom_id res chain seq x y z
N MET A 1 44.75 -52.04 -29.09
CA MET A 1 45.15 -53.07 -28.09
C MET A 1 44.38 -52.75 -26.84
N LYS A 2 43.28 -53.52 -26.59
CA LYS A 2 43.19 -54.54 -25.55
C LYS A 2 43.52 -53.94 -24.17
N LYS A 3 42.59 -53.76 -23.27
CA LYS A 3 41.80 -54.60 -22.36
C LYS A 3 41.18 -53.59 -21.39
N GLY A 4 40.06 -53.70 -20.82
CA GLY A 4 39.24 -54.81 -20.39
C GLY A 4 37.96 -54.34 -19.75
N LEU A 5 37.01 -54.92 -20.19
CA LEU A 5 35.70 -55.29 -19.72
C LEU A 5 35.77 -55.89 -18.31
N PHE A 6 34.68 -55.81 -17.55
CA PHE A 6 34.40 -56.33 -16.20
C PHE A 6 34.65 -55.34 -15.05
N ILE A 7 33.58 -54.65 -14.69
CA ILE A 7 32.94 -54.60 -13.37
C ILE A 7 31.56 -53.92 -13.60
N GLY A 8 30.69 -54.66 -14.21
CA GLY A 8 29.28 -54.33 -14.22
C GLY A 8 28.54 -55.48 -13.56
N ALA A 9 28.05 -55.35 -12.39
CA ALA A 9 27.08 -56.20 -11.74
C ALA A 9 27.31 -56.33 -10.24
N LEU A 10 27.18 -55.22 -9.49
CA LEU A 10 26.94 -55.34 -8.03
C LEU A 10 26.50 -54.01 -7.42
N PHE A 11 25.53 -53.33 -8.04
CA PHE A 11 24.86 -52.18 -7.37
C PHE A 11 23.36 -52.08 -7.77
N VAL A 12 22.68 -53.22 -7.82
CA VAL A 12 21.21 -53.26 -8.05
C VAL A 12 20.49 -53.84 -6.81
N GLY A 13 21.05 -53.71 -5.62
CA GLY A 13 20.45 -54.32 -4.45
C GLY A 13 20.32 -53.45 -3.19
N ALA A 14 20.36 -52.11 -3.29
CA ALA A 14 20.30 -51.27 -2.09
C ALA A 14 19.45 -49.99 -2.24
N LEU A 15 18.38 -49.99 -3.02
CA LEU A 15 17.46 -48.87 -3.10
C LEU A 15 16.00 -49.28 -2.89
N ALA A 16 15.77 -50.15 -1.93
CA ALA A 16 14.40 -50.49 -1.50
C ALA A 16 14.24 -50.26 0.02
N PHE A 17 14.78 -49.16 0.53
CA PHE A 17 14.22 -48.54 1.72
C PHE A 17 13.49 -47.30 1.27
N SER A 18 12.29 -47.51 0.65
CA SER A 18 11.32 -46.50 0.49
C SER A 18 10.90 -46.00 1.87
N SER A 19 11.37 -44.82 2.18
CA SER A 19 10.82 -43.99 3.20
C SER A 19 9.28 -44.06 3.11
N CYS A 20 8.66 -44.71 4.07
CA CYS A 20 7.23 -44.60 4.31
C CYS A 20 6.95 -43.17 4.83
N ALA A 21 7.09 -42.19 3.97
CA ALA A 21 6.50 -40.93 4.24
C ALA A 21 4.99 -41.14 4.28
N SER A 22 4.37 -40.84 5.40
CA SER A 22 2.93 -40.95 5.56
C SER A 22 2.25 -40.20 4.40
N LYS A 23 1.19 -40.75 3.84
CA LYS A 23 0.39 -40.07 2.81
C LYS A 23 0.02 -38.64 3.27
N LYS A 24 -0.15 -38.46 4.57
CA LYS A 24 -0.42 -37.20 5.24
C LYS A 24 0.78 -36.26 5.20
N ASP A 25 2.00 -36.75 5.35
CA ASP A 25 3.22 -35.93 5.28
C ASP A 25 3.48 -35.49 3.84
N LEU A 26 3.17 -36.33 2.85
CA LEU A 26 3.24 -35.98 1.43
C LEU A 26 2.21 -34.91 1.06
N GLU A 27 1.00 -35.01 1.60
CA GLU A 27 -0.09 -34.05 1.37
C GLU A 27 0.21 -32.70 2.06
N ASN A 28 0.75 -32.75 3.28
CA ASN A 28 1.26 -31.55 3.97
C ASN A 28 2.40 -30.88 3.20
N CYS A 29 3.38 -31.66 2.74
CA CYS A 29 4.49 -31.15 1.94
C CYS A 29 4.03 -30.57 0.60
N ARG A 30 2.98 -31.13 -0.03
CA ARG A 30 2.38 -30.56 -1.25
C ARG A 30 1.66 -29.25 -0.98
N THR A 31 0.92 -29.15 0.12
CA THR A 31 0.22 -27.94 0.51
C THR A 31 1.21 -26.83 0.91
N GLU A 32 2.27 -27.16 1.63
CA GLU A 32 3.33 -26.22 1.95
C GLU A 32 4.08 -25.73 0.69
N ASN A 33 4.36 -26.64 -0.25
CA ASN A 33 5.02 -26.30 -1.52
C ASN A 33 4.12 -25.42 -2.42
N SER A 34 2.81 -25.69 -2.46
CA SER A 34 1.85 -24.85 -3.16
C SER A 34 1.84 -23.43 -2.57
N LYS A 35 1.76 -23.35 -1.24
CA LYS A 35 1.77 -22.07 -0.52
C LYS A 35 3.07 -21.29 -0.71
N LEU A 36 4.22 -21.98 -0.62
CA LEU A 36 5.51 -21.38 -0.88
C LEU A 36 5.63 -20.86 -2.31
N THR A 37 5.01 -21.57 -3.27
CA THR A 37 4.96 -21.16 -4.67
C THR A 37 4.10 -19.90 -4.86
N GLU A 38 2.96 -19.81 -4.17
CA GLU A 38 2.12 -18.60 -4.18
C GLU A 38 2.82 -17.41 -3.53
N ASP A 39 3.45 -17.63 -2.36
CA ASP A 39 4.24 -16.61 -1.67
C ASP A 39 5.44 -16.14 -2.53
N TYR A 40 6.08 -17.07 -3.23
CA TYR A 40 7.16 -16.76 -4.16
C TYR A 40 6.67 -15.94 -5.37
N GLN A 41 5.52 -16.29 -5.93
CA GLN A 41 4.91 -15.53 -7.03
C GLN A 41 4.51 -14.11 -6.56
N SER A 42 3.88 -13.99 -5.43
CA SER A 42 3.51 -12.71 -4.83
C SER A 42 4.74 -11.82 -4.54
N ALA A 43 5.80 -12.41 -3.98
CA ALA A 43 7.07 -11.72 -3.76
C ALA A 43 7.70 -11.27 -5.08
N LYS A 44 7.66 -12.11 -6.12
CA LYS A 44 8.16 -11.80 -7.46
C LYS A 44 7.41 -10.66 -8.12
N GLU A 45 6.07 -10.64 -7.99
CA GLU A 45 5.25 -9.53 -8.49
C GLU A 45 5.56 -8.24 -7.73
N THR A 46 5.69 -8.31 -6.40
CA THR A 46 6.08 -7.17 -5.57
C THR A 46 7.46 -6.62 -5.96
N ILE A 47 8.44 -7.51 -6.19
CA ILE A 47 9.77 -7.15 -6.67
C ILE A 47 9.68 -6.49 -8.05
N ALA A 48 8.86 -7.03 -8.97
CA ALA A 48 8.67 -6.46 -10.30
C ALA A 48 8.06 -5.04 -10.23
N VAL A 49 7.05 -4.85 -9.40
CA VAL A 49 6.43 -3.53 -9.15
C VAL A 49 7.44 -2.56 -8.53
N ASN A 50 8.19 -3.02 -7.54
CA ASN A 50 9.22 -2.20 -6.89
C ASN A 50 10.35 -1.84 -7.86
N ASN A 51 10.80 -2.79 -8.69
CA ASN A 51 11.81 -2.53 -9.72
C ASN A 51 11.31 -1.53 -10.77
N ALA A 52 10.05 -1.66 -11.21
CA ALA A 52 9.43 -0.69 -12.10
C ALA A 52 9.35 0.71 -11.45
N ARG A 53 9.06 0.76 -10.16
CA ARG A 53 9.02 1.99 -9.38
C ARG A 53 10.41 2.59 -9.16
N ILE A 54 11.41 1.76 -8.84
CA ILE A 54 12.81 2.18 -8.74
C ILE A 54 13.25 2.76 -10.07
N LYS A 55 12.98 2.07 -11.18
CA LYS A 55 13.30 2.56 -12.52
C LYS A 55 12.62 3.90 -12.83
N SER A 56 11.34 4.03 -12.51
CA SER A 56 10.61 5.30 -12.68
C SER A 56 11.19 6.44 -11.84
N LEU A 57 11.62 6.15 -10.62
CA LEU A 57 12.27 7.13 -9.76
C LEU A 57 13.69 7.49 -10.24
N GLU A 58 14.41 6.50 -10.78
CA GLU A 58 15.72 6.72 -11.42
C GLU A 58 15.59 7.60 -12.67
N ASP A 59 14.57 7.35 -13.50
CA ASP A 59 14.27 8.17 -14.67
C ASP A 59 13.91 9.62 -14.25
N GLN A 60 13.12 9.80 -13.19
CA GLN A 60 12.81 11.12 -12.63
C GLN A 60 14.06 11.81 -12.08
N LEU A 61 14.92 11.06 -11.41
CA LEU A 61 16.18 11.57 -10.87
C LEU A 61 17.14 11.98 -12.01
N ALA A 62 17.21 11.19 -13.08
CA ALA A 62 18.00 11.50 -14.26
C ALA A 62 17.47 12.78 -14.95
N GLN A 63 16.16 12.89 -15.12
CA GLN A 63 15.52 14.06 -15.72
C GLN A 63 15.69 15.32 -14.87
N ALA A 64 15.63 15.18 -13.54
CA ALA A 64 15.93 16.28 -12.62
C ALA A 64 17.41 16.71 -12.69
N ARG A 65 18.33 15.74 -12.82
CA ARG A 65 19.77 16.01 -13.00
C ARG A 65 20.06 16.69 -14.35
N GLU A 66 19.40 16.26 -15.41
CA GLU A 66 19.52 16.87 -16.75
C GLU A 66 18.99 18.31 -16.72
N SER A 67 17.85 18.54 -16.09
CA SER A 67 17.29 19.89 -15.89
C SER A 67 18.22 20.79 -15.09
N ALA A 68 18.83 20.27 -14.02
CA ALA A 68 19.81 20.98 -13.21
C ALA A 68 21.09 21.31 -14.02
N ALA A 69 21.57 20.35 -14.83
CA ALA A 69 22.74 20.57 -15.70
C ALA A 69 22.45 21.60 -16.81
N ALA A 70 21.24 21.56 -17.40
CA ALA A 70 20.82 22.55 -18.40
C ALA A 70 20.69 23.96 -17.80
N LEU A 71 20.16 24.07 -16.55
CA LEU A 71 20.12 25.34 -15.82
C LEU A 71 21.54 25.88 -15.52
N GLN A 72 22.43 24.98 -15.10
CA GLN A 72 23.83 25.31 -14.85
C GLN A 72 24.52 25.81 -16.14
N GLY A 73 24.29 25.10 -17.27
CA GLY A 73 24.80 25.52 -18.58
C GLY A 73 24.24 26.86 -19.06
N SER A 74 22.96 27.12 -18.80
CA SER A 74 22.31 28.40 -19.08
C SER A 74 22.88 29.53 -18.20
N LEU A 75 23.13 29.19 -16.91
CA LEU A 75 23.79 30.12 -15.99
C LEU A 75 25.23 30.46 -16.43
N ASP A 76 26.02 29.45 -16.83
CA ASP A 76 27.38 29.62 -17.32
C ASP A 76 27.41 30.44 -18.62
N ASN A 77 26.47 30.24 -19.51
CA ASN A 77 26.33 31.06 -20.72
C ASN A 77 25.92 32.52 -20.39
N SER A 78 25.01 32.68 -19.42
CA SER A 78 24.63 34.03 -18.93
C SER A 78 25.77 34.73 -18.24
N LEU A 79 26.57 33.97 -17.49
CA LEU A 79 27.82 34.51 -16.85
C LEU A 79 28.85 34.93 -17.89
N ARG A 80 29.02 34.17 -18.98
CA ARG A 80 29.92 34.55 -20.10
C ARG A 80 29.43 35.76 -20.86
N ASN A 81 28.12 35.89 -21.02
CA ASN A 81 27.51 37.07 -21.66
C ASN A 81 27.39 38.28 -20.73
N ALA A 82 27.49 38.06 -19.41
CA ALA A 82 27.21 39.05 -18.37
C ALA A 82 28.39 39.95 -18.02
N ASN A 83 29.48 39.91 -18.76
CA ASN A 83 30.48 40.99 -18.65
C ASN A 83 29.92 42.39 -19.02
N SER A 84 28.62 42.44 -19.44
CA SER A 84 27.94 43.72 -19.73
C SER A 84 26.66 44.00 -18.92
N ASN A 85 26.20 43.10 -18.01
CA ASN A 85 24.96 43.35 -17.23
C ASN A 85 24.95 42.69 -15.83
N ASN A 86 25.63 43.27 -14.87
CA ASN A 86 25.74 42.81 -13.47
C ASN A 86 24.40 42.72 -12.70
N ILE A 87 23.35 43.38 -13.16
CA ILE A 87 22.06 43.48 -12.45
C ILE A 87 21.23 42.20 -12.60
N ASN A 88 21.34 41.50 -13.74
CA ASN A 88 20.54 40.31 -13.99
C ASN A 88 21.09 39.05 -13.33
N ILE A 89 22.38 39.00 -13.04
CA ILE A 89 23.05 37.87 -12.41
C ILE A 89 22.62 37.74 -10.93
N SER A 90 22.59 38.84 -10.19
CA SER A 90 22.14 38.84 -8.79
C SER A 90 20.74 38.33 -8.67
N LYS A 91 19.84 38.75 -9.56
CA LYS A 91 18.43 38.32 -9.57
C LYS A 91 18.25 36.83 -9.89
N LEU A 92 19.08 36.31 -10.81
CA LEU A 92 19.08 34.87 -11.15
C LEU A 92 19.64 34.01 -10.02
N VAL A 93 20.69 34.47 -9.35
CA VAL A 93 21.25 33.77 -8.18
C VAL A 93 20.24 33.74 -7.03
N ASP A 94 19.54 34.86 -6.81
CA ASP A 94 18.51 34.94 -5.79
C ASP A 94 17.36 33.97 -6.11
N GLN A 95 16.90 33.90 -7.36
CA GLN A 95 15.89 32.96 -7.80
C GLN A 95 16.31 31.48 -7.66
N ILE A 96 17.58 31.19 -7.98
CA ILE A 96 18.13 29.84 -7.79
C ILE A 96 18.19 29.49 -6.30
N ASN A 97 18.60 30.42 -5.45
CA ASN A 97 18.67 30.23 -4.00
C ASN A 97 17.26 30.00 -3.42
N GLU A 98 16.28 30.81 -3.82
CA GLU A 98 14.87 30.59 -3.45
C GLU A 98 14.36 29.23 -3.92
N SER A 99 14.63 28.88 -5.18
CA SER A 99 14.23 27.58 -5.75
C SER A 99 14.89 26.41 -5.01
N ASN A 100 16.18 26.54 -4.66
CA ASN A 100 16.88 25.52 -3.88
C ASN A 100 16.36 25.40 -2.43
N GLN A 101 16.00 26.51 -1.80
CA GLN A 101 15.34 26.49 -0.49
C GLN A 101 13.99 25.79 -0.56
N TYR A 102 13.20 26.10 -1.58
CA TYR A 102 11.91 25.45 -1.82
C TYR A 102 12.06 23.95 -2.06
N ILE A 103 13.01 23.53 -2.89
CA ILE A 103 13.30 22.12 -3.13
C ILE A 103 13.72 21.40 -1.84
N ARG A 104 14.60 22.01 -1.03
CA ARG A 104 15.00 21.43 0.26
C ARG A 104 13.81 21.25 1.20
N HIS A 105 12.95 22.26 1.26
CA HIS A 105 11.73 22.20 2.07
C HIS A 105 10.80 21.08 1.62
N LEU A 106 10.55 20.94 0.31
CA LEU A 106 9.74 19.84 -0.24
C LEU A 106 10.35 18.46 0.06
N VAL A 107 11.67 18.31 -0.03
CA VAL A 107 12.38 17.07 0.28
C VAL A 107 12.26 16.74 1.76
N GLU A 108 12.38 17.74 2.64
CA GLU A 108 12.23 17.55 4.09
C GLU A 108 10.81 17.14 4.46
N VAL A 109 9.79 17.80 3.91
CA VAL A 109 8.38 17.48 4.11
C VAL A 109 8.09 16.05 3.64
N LYS A 110 8.57 15.70 2.46
CA LYS A 110 8.41 14.34 1.93
C LYS A 110 9.09 13.29 2.82
N SER A 111 10.34 13.52 3.21
CA SER A 111 11.10 12.63 4.09
C SER A 111 10.40 12.43 5.44
N LYS A 112 9.85 13.50 6.01
CA LYS A 112 9.10 13.46 7.27
C LYS A 112 7.81 12.64 7.11
N SER A 113 7.07 12.83 6.02
CA SER A 113 5.87 12.05 5.69
C SER A 113 6.21 10.57 5.49
N ASP A 114 7.25 10.24 4.74
CA ASP A 114 7.68 8.86 4.49
C ASP A 114 8.11 8.17 5.80
N SER A 115 8.84 8.88 6.67
CA SER A 115 9.24 8.37 7.98
C SER A 115 8.04 8.11 8.90
N LEU A 116 7.07 9.01 8.94
CA LEU A 116 5.83 8.84 9.72
C LEU A 116 5.03 7.64 9.22
N ASN A 117 4.89 7.48 7.90
CA ASN A 117 4.19 6.34 7.31
C ASN A 117 4.88 5.01 7.63
N MET A 118 6.21 4.97 7.65
CA MET A 118 6.99 3.79 8.03
C MET A 118 6.77 3.45 9.51
N VAL A 119 6.84 4.43 10.41
CA VAL A 119 6.58 4.22 11.84
C VAL A 119 5.14 3.75 12.08
N LEU A 120 4.16 4.35 11.41
CA LEU A 120 2.75 3.95 11.49
C LEU A 120 2.56 2.50 11.02
N THR A 121 3.14 2.14 9.89
CA THR A 121 3.07 0.78 9.34
C THR A 121 3.73 -0.24 10.27
N ASN A 122 4.93 0.07 10.78
CA ASN A 122 5.62 -0.80 11.73
C ASN A 122 4.84 -0.97 13.02
N ASN A 123 4.33 0.11 13.60
CA ASN A 123 3.54 0.07 14.84
C ASN A 123 2.29 -0.79 14.65
N LEU A 124 1.60 -0.66 13.51
CA LEU A 124 0.45 -1.48 13.20
C LEU A 124 0.84 -2.95 13.04
N THR A 125 1.82 -3.24 12.18
CA THR A 125 2.25 -4.62 11.90
C THR A 125 2.74 -5.33 13.16
N CYS A 126 3.50 -4.63 14.03
CA CYS A 126 3.96 -5.17 15.31
C CYS A 126 2.83 -5.38 16.33
N SER A 127 1.72 -4.64 16.22
CA SER A 127 0.57 -4.78 17.11
C SER A 127 -0.35 -5.95 16.73
N LEU A 128 -0.29 -6.41 15.48
CA LEU A 128 -1.13 -7.49 14.97
C LEU A 128 -0.52 -8.87 15.29
N SER A 129 -1.38 -9.81 15.64
CA SER A 129 -1.00 -11.23 15.82
C SER A 129 -0.73 -11.89 14.46
N ARG A 130 -0.09 -13.07 14.50
CA ARG A 130 0.14 -13.85 13.28
C ARG A 130 -1.15 -14.27 12.57
N GLU A 131 -2.20 -14.50 13.33
CA GLU A 131 -3.53 -14.86 12.82
C GLU A 131 -4.17 -13.67 12.12
N GLU A 132 -4.10 -12.48 12.73
CA GLU A 132 -4.61 -11.24 12.14
C GLU A 132 -3.85 -10.86 10.86
N LEU A 133 -2.53 -11.06 10.81
CA LEU A 133 -1.70 -10.79 9.62
C LEU A 133 -2.04 -11.66 8.41
N LYS A 134 -2.83 -12.71 8.56
CA LYS A 134 -3.36 -13.49 7.42
C LYS A 134 -4.58 -12.83 6.77
N GLU A 135 -5.29 -12.01 7.52
CA GLU A 135 -6.54 -11.37 7.12
C GLU A 135 -6.42 -9.84 6.99
N VAL A 136 -5.27 -9.29 7.40
CA VAL A 136 -4.94 -7.85 7.36
C VAL A 136 -3.67 -7.66 6.54
N ASP A 137 -3.77 -6.88 5.48
CA ASP A 137 -2.62 -6.47 4.66
C ASP A 137 -2.39 -4.96 4.81
N VAL A 138 -1.15 -4.57 5.09
CA VAL A 138 -0.76 -3.17 5.32
C VAL A 138 0.25 -2.75 4.28
N GLN A 139 -0.09 -1.76 3.47
CA GLN A 139 0.75 -1.26 2.39
C GLN A 139 0.89 0.27 2.45
N VAL A 140 2.05 0.77 2.09
CA VAL A 140 2.28 2.20 1.88
C VAL A 140 2.44 2.46 0.38
N LEU A 141 1.51 3.20 -0.19
CA LEU A 141 1.53 3.55 -1.61
C LEU A 141 1.42 5.08 -1.75
N LYS A 142 2.41 5.70 -2.37
CA LYS A 142 2.42 7.16 -2.66
C LYS A 142 2.22 8.05 -1.41
N GLY A 143 2.77 7.64 -0.27
CA GLY A 143 2.63 8.42 0.97
C GLY A 143 1.29 8.25 1.70
N VAL A 144 0.49 7.27 1.30
CA VAL A 144 -0.79 6.91 1.91
C VAL A 144 -0.70 5.50 2.47
N VAL A 145 -1.22 5.28 3.67
CA VAL A 145 -1.24 3.96 4.29
C VAL A 145 -2.58 3.29 4.00
N TYR A 146 -2.52 2.11 3.43
CA TYR A 146 -3.67 1.25 3.12
C TYR A 146 -3.65 0.04 4.06
N ILE A 147 -4.72 -0.13 4.81
CA ILE A 147 -4.95 -1.29 5.67
C ILE A 147 -6.13 -2.05 5.08
N SER A 148 -5.85 -3.17 4.42
CA SER A 148 -6.88 -4.01 3.79
C SER A 148 -7.30 -5.10 4.75
N LEU A 149 -8.58 -5.19 5.03
CA LEU A 149 -9.19 -6.12 5.97
C LEU A 149 -10.11 -7.06 5.20
N ALA A 150 -9.93 -8.36 5.39
CA ALA A 150 -10.77 -9.37 4.74
C ALA A 150 -12.23 -9.28 5.23
N ASP A 151 -13.17 -9.49 4.32
CA ASP A 151 -14.60 -9.40 4.58
C ASP A 151 -15.08 -10.33 5.70
N ASN A 152 -14.64 -11.58 5.68
CA ASN A 152 -14.98 -12.61 6.66
C ASN A 152 -14.46 -12.31 8.08
N MET A 153 -13.44 -11.47 8.20
CA MET A 153 -12.95 -10.99 9.48
C MET A 153 -13.84 -9.87 10.03
N LEU A 154 -14.25 -8.94 9.17
CA LEU A 154 -14.97 -7.75 9.58
C LEU A 154 -16.46 -7.96 9.79
N TYR A 155 -17.11 -8.75 8.91
CA TYR A 155 -18.56 -8.80 8.88
C TYR A 155 -19.09 -10.20 9.15
N LYS A 156 -20.32 -10.27 9.68
CA LYS A 156 -21.09 -11.50 9.74
C LYS A 156 -21.46 -11.94 8.32
N SER A 157 -21.51 -13.24 8.09
CA SER A 157 -21.82 -13.80 6.77
C SER A 157 -23.12 -13.22 6.19
N GLY A 158 -23.06 -12.73 4.95
CA GLY A 158 -24.21 -12.14 4.27
C GLY A 158 -24.77 -10.91 4.98
N SER A 159 -23.91 -10.06 5.59
CA SER A 159 -24.32 -8.87 6.33
C SER A 159 -23.29 -7.74 6.17
N TYR A 160 -23.67 -6.58 6.63
CA TYR A 160 -22.78 -5.42 6.87
C TYR A 160 -22.55 -5.18 8.37
N GLU A 161 -23.12 -6.01 9.24
CA GLU A 161 -22.91 -5.93 10.70
C GLU A 161 -21.50 -6.39 11.07
N ILE A 162 -20.83 -5.63 11.92
CA ILE A 162 -19.50 -5.95 12.40
C ILE A 162 -19.53 -7.25 13.21
N ASN A 163 -18.52 -8.09 12.96
CA ASN A 163 -18.30 -9.34 13.64
C ASN A 163 -17.55 -9.09 14.97
N ASP A 164 -17.88 -9.82 16.02
CA ASP A 164 -17.20 -9.71 17.33
C ASP A 164 -15.68 -9.98 17.22
N ARG A 165 -15.24 -10.80 16.27
CA ARG A 165 -13.82 -11.03 15.98
C ARG A 165 -13.08 -9.79 15.46
N ALA A 166 -13.79 -8.87 14.83
CA ALA A 166 -13.20 -7.65 14.29
C ALA A 166 -12.81 -6.63 15.39
N GLU A 167 -13.42 -6.74 16.56
CA GLU A 167 -13.24 -5.77 17.66
C GLU A 167 -11.76 -5.59 18.04
N GLN A 168 -11.04 -6.68 18.25
CA GLN A 168 -9.64 -6.63 18.65
C GLN A 168 -8.77 -5.92 17.60
N THR A 169 -8.95 -6.27 16.33
CA THR A 169 -8.19 -5.67 15.23
C THR A 169 -8.57 -4.20 15.03
N LEU A 170 -9.87 -3.88 15.07
CA LEU A 170 -10.34 -2.50 14.97
C LEU A 170 -9.89 -1.65 16.17
N SER A 171 -9.79 -2.23 17.37
CA SER A 171 -9.23 -1.56 18.55
C SER A 171 -7.77 -1.15 18.34
N LYS A 172 -6.95 -2.02 17.78
CA LYS A 172 -5.54 -1.73 17.47
C LYS A 172 -5.41 -0.63 16.41
N ILE A 173 -6.21 -0.73 15.35
CA ILE A 173 -6.25 0.27 14.27
C ILE A 173 -6.74 1.62 14.80
N SER A 174 -7.80 1.64 15.63
CA SER A 174 -8.36 2.87 16.20
C SER A 174 -7.35 3.60 17.09
N LYS A 175 -6.53 2.86 17.83
CA LYS A 175 -5.44 3.42 18.63
C LYS A 175 -4.45 4.19 17.77
N ILE A 176 -4.02 3.58 16.66
CA ILE A 176 -3.14 4.22 15.70
C ILE A 176 -3.81 5.45 15.08
N ILE A 177 -5.05 5.34 14.62
CA ILE A 177 -5.81 6.49 14.08
C ILE A 177 -5.87 7.63 15.11
N THR A 178 -6.02 7.32 16.39
CA THR A 178 -6.11 8.32 17.47
C THR A 178 -4.76 8.97 17.75
N ASP A 179 -3.67 8.21 17.70
CA ASP A 179 -2.31 8.71 17.92
C ASP A 179 -1.87 9.66 16.78
N TYR A 180 -2.31 9.39 15.54
CA TYR A 180 -1.98 10.19 14.35
C TYR A 180 -3.12 11.19 14.01
N LYS A 181 -3.23 12.28 14.79
CA LYS A 181 -4.34 13.26 14.70
C LYS A 181 -4.36 14.06 13.39
N ASP A 182 -3.22 14.17 12.73
CA ASP A 182 -3.02 14.98 11.53
C ASP A 182 -3.34 14.24 10.22
N TYR A 183 -4.03 13.10 10.33
CA TYR A 183 -4.43 12.29 9.20
C TYR A 183 -5.95 12.17 9.15
N ASP A 184 -6.49 12.18 7.94
CA ASP A 184 -7.86 11.79 7.66
C ASP A 184 -7.93 10.31 7.32
N VAL A 185 -9.09 9.71 7.56
CA VAL A 185 -9.31 8.28 7.41
C VAL A 185 -10.51 8.05 6.50
N LEU A 186 -10.25 7.48 5.34
CA LEU A 186 -11.29 7.00 4.44
C LEU A 186 -11.45 5.49 4.62
N ILE A 187 -12.64 5.06 4.94
CA ILE A 187 -13.02 3.65 4.95
C ILE A 187 -13.69 3.33 3.62
N GLU A 188 -13.09 2.44 2.84
CA GLU A 188 -13.55 2.08 1.51
C GLU A 188 -13.96 0.61 1.46
N GLY A 189 -15.25 0.35 1.19
CA GLY A 189 -15.77 -1.00 0.97
C GLY A 189 -15.58 -1.45 -0.48
N ASN A 190 -15.21 -2.71 -0.67
CA ASN A 190 -15.07 -3.35 -1.98
C ASN A 190 -15.76 -4.72 -1.94
N THR A 191 -16.34 -5.12 -3.06
CA THR A 191 -17.02 -6.42 -3.25
C THR A 191 -16.37 -7.21 -4.38
N ASP A 192 -16.74 -8.45 -4.53
CA ASP A 192 -16.59 -9.19 -5.77
C ASP A 192 -17.70 -8.82 -6.78
N ASN A 193 -17.73 -9.51 -7.91
CA ASN A 193 -18.74 -9.32 -8.97
C ASN A 193 -20.01 -10.16 -8.80
N VAL A 194 -20.20 -10.83 -7.65
CA VAL A 194 -21.39 -11.63 -7.41
C VAL A 194 -22.56 -10.69 -7.08
N PRO A 195 -23.70 -10.82 -7.77
CA PRO A 195 -24.88 -10.03 -7.47
C PRO A 195 -25.38 -10.27 -6.04
N ILE A 196 -25.95 -9.24 -5.43
CA ILE A 196 -26.52 -9.33 -4.08
C ILE A 196 -27.72 -10.27 -4.06
N ASN A 197 -27.71 -11.21 -3.12
CA ASN A 197 -28.85 -12.08 -2.87
C ASN A 197 -29.87 -11.38 -1.96
N THR A 198 -30.91 -10.82 -2.55
CA THR A 198 -31.98 -10.09 -1.86
C THR A 198 -32.99 -11.00 -1.15
N ALA A 199 -32.89 -12.33 -1.30
CA ALA A 199 -33.71 -13.28 -0.55
C ALA A 199 -33.33 -13.37 0.94
N ASN A 200 -32.16 -12.87 1.31
CA ASN A 200 -31.75 -12.72 2.71
C ASN A 200 -32.44 -11.46 3.27
N ASP A 201 -33.22 -11.60 4.34
CA ASP A 201 -33.94 -10.49 4.97
C ASP A 201 -33.03 -9.32 5.38
N LYS A 202 -31.80 -9.61 5.79
CA LYS A 202 -30.80 -8.59 6.12
C LYS A 202 -30.30 -7.80 4.91
N MET A 203 -30.45 -8.35 3.71
CA MET A 203 -29.99 -7.75 2.44
C MET A 203 -31.15 -7.21 1.59
N LYS A 204 -32.39 -7.32 2.07
CA LYS A 204 -33.60 -6.99 1.31
C LYS A 204 -33.66 -5.56 0.77
N ASN A 205 -33.04 -4.60 1.50
CA ASN A 205 -33.01 -3.21 1.11
C ASN A 205 -31.72 -2.81 0.37
N ILE A 206 -30.84 -3.75 0.05
CA ILE A 206 -29.57 -3.50 -0.63
C ILE A 206 -29.76 -3.86 -2.11
N ARG A 207 -29.68 -2.86 -2.98
CA ARG A 207 -29.99 -3.00 -4.41
C ARG A 207 -28.86 -3.66 -5.20
N ASN A 208 -27.60 -3.37 -4.84
CA ASN A 208 -26.42 -3.77 -5.61
C ASN A 208 -25.13 -3.69 -4.78
N ASN A 209 -24.01 -4.03 -5.40
CA ASN A 209 -22.69 -4.01 -4.78
C ASN A 209 -22.22 -2.60 -4.33
N TRP A 210 -22.72 -1.52 -4.95
CA TRP A 210 -22.47 -0.16 -4.49
C TRP A 210 -23.09 0.08 -3.11
N ASP A 211 -24.36 -0.24 -2.95
CA ASP A 211 -25.05 -0.09 -1.67
C ASP A 211 -24.38 -0.93 -0.57
N LEU A 212 -24.06 -2.19 -0.86
CA LEU A 212 -23.39 -3.07 0.11
C LEU A 212 -22.03 -2.52 0.54
N SER A 213 -21.20 -2.11 -0.40
CA SER A 213 -19.88 -1.60 -0.11
C SER A 213 -19.92 -0.31 0.73
N CYS A 214 -20.86 0.59 0.42
CA CYS A 214 -21.08 1.81 1.21
C CYS A 214 -21.57 1.50 2.63
N LEU A 215 -22.55 0.60 2.79
CA LEU A 215 -23.08 0.21 4.09
C LEU A 215 -22.00 -0.45 4.97
N ARG A 216 -21.20 -1.33 4.39
CA ARG A 216 -20.07 -1.96 5.08
C ARG A 216 -19.06 -0.94 5.57
N ALA A 217 -18.67 -0.01 4.71
CA ALA A 217 -17.79 1.09 5.11
C ALA A 217 -18.40 1.94 6.23
N ALA A 218 -19.68 2.27 6.12
CA ALA A 218 -20.41 3.04 7.15
C ALA A 218 -20.47 2.31 8.49
N SER A 219 -20.66 0.99 8.49
CA SER A 219 -20.65 0.18 9.72
C SER A 219 -19.30 0.24 10.44
N VAL A 220 -18.17 0.21 9.69
CA VAL A 220 -16.84 0.37 10.28
C VAL A 220 -16.66 1.79 10.84
N VAL A 221 -17.08 2.83 10.10
CA VAL A 221 -17.03 4.23 10.60
C VAL A 221 -17.79 4.37 11.90
N GLN A 222 -19.05 3.88 11.94
CA GLN A 222 -19.86 3.92 13.16
C GLN A 222 -19.22 3.16 14.30
N TYR A 223 -18.67 1.97 14.02
CA TYR A 223 -18.00 1.16 15.03
C TYR A 223 -16.78 1.86 15.62
N LEU A 224 -15.94 2.49 14.78
CA LEU A 224 -14.79 3.28 15.22
C LEU A 224 -15.19 4.49 16.06
N GLN A 225 -16.29 5.16 15.68
CA GLN A 225 -16.82 6.29 16.43
C GLN A 225 -17.39 5.86 17.77
N ASP A 226 -18.28 4.87 17.79
CA ASP A 226 -19.12 4.55 18.95
C ASP A 226 -18.37 3.73 19.99
N HIS A 227 -17.47 2.83 19.59
CA HIS A 227 -16.72 1.96 20.49
C HIS A 227 -15.32 2.48 20.84
N PHE A 228 -14.68 3.22 19.95
CA PHE A 228 -13.30 3.69 20.15
C PHE A 228 -13.17 5.21 20.19
N ASN A 229 -14.28 5.93 20.14
CA ASN A 229 -14.33 7.39 20.25
C ASN A 229 -13.42 8.12 19.24
N VAL A 230 -13.27 7.56 18.04
CA VAL A 230 -12.53 8.20 16.95
C VAL A 230 -13.33 9.41 16.47
N ASN A 231 -12.66 10.56 16.33
CA ASN A 231 -13.31 11.80 15.91
C ASN A 231 -13.99 11.67 14.53
N PRO A 232 -15.34 11.78 14.44
CA PRO A 232 -16.08 11.59 13.20
C PRO A 232 -15.73 12.60 12.10
N LYS A 233 -15.22 13.78 12.45
CA LYS A 233 -14.77 14.78 11.47
C LYS A 233 -13.61 14.29 10.59
N ARG A 234 -12.90 13.26 11.03
CA ARG A 234 -11.77 12.65 10.33
C ARG A 234 -12.18 11.42 9.54
N LEU A 235 -13.40 10.91 9.74
CA LEU A 235 -13.85 9.66 9.17
C LEU A 235 -14.72 9.91 7.93
N THR A 236 -14.44 9.20 6.87
CA THR A 236 -15.25 9.18 5.66
C THR A 236 -15.55 7.74 5.28
N ALA A 237 -16.81 7.43 4.97
CA ALA A 237 -17.21 6.14 4.42
C ALA A 237 -17.42 6.24 2.91
N GLY A 238 -16.87 5.30 2.15
CA GLY A 238 -17.05 5.21 0.70
C GLY A 238 -17.22 3.76 0.24
N GLY A 239 -17.81 3.56 -0.92
CA GLY A 239 -17.93 2.24 -1.53
C GLY A 239 -17.43 2.27 -2.96
N ARG A 240 -16.80 1.19 -3.39
CA ARG A 240 -16.33 0.96 -4.77
C ARG A 240 -17.14 -0.11 -5.50
N GLY A 241 -18.02 -0.82 -4.78
CA GLY A 241 -18.67 -1.99 -5.35
C GLY A 241 -17.65 -3.01 -5.84
N GLU A 242 -17.87 -3.55 -7.02
CA GLU A 242 -17.02 -4.54 -7.70
C GLU A 242 -15.94 -3.92 -8.61
N TYR A 243 -15.88 -2.59 -8.71
CA TYR A 243 -15.12 -1.87 -9.73
C TYR A 243 -13.66 -1.55 -9.35
N ASN A 244 -13.20 -2.05 -8.20
CA ASN A 244 -11.81 -1.93 -7.78
C ASN A 244 -11.22 -3.29 -7.39
N PRO A 245 -11.17 -4.28 -8.32
CA PRO A 245 -10.68 -5.62 -8.02
C PRO A 245 -9.16 -5.64 -7.80
N LEU A 246 -8.71 -6.41 -6.81
CA LEU A 246 -7.29 -6.73 -6.59
C LEU A 246 -6.86 -8.00 -7.33
N ALA A 247 -7.81 -8.86 -7.63
CA ALA A 247 -7.59 -10.13 -8.33
C ALA A 247 -8.74 -10.39 -9.30
N THR A 248 -8.55 -11.35 -10.23
CA THR A 248 -9.63 -11.78 -11.13
C THR A 248 -10.79 -12.38 -10.34
N ASN A 249 -12.01 -12.09 -10.77
CA ASN A 249 -13.24 -12.67 -10.20
C ASN A 249 -13.55 -14.08 -10.71
N ASP A 250 -12.67 -14.69 -11.51
CA ASP A 250 -12.90 -16.02 -12.09
C ASP A 250 -12.69 -17.16 -11.08
N THR A 251 -11.96 -16.88 -10.01
CA THR A 251 -11.66 -17.84 -8.95
C THR A 251 -12.24 -17.42 -7.61
N GLU A 252 -12.61 -18.39 -6.77
CA GLU A 252 -13.09 -18.09 -5.42
C GLU A 252 -12.05 -17.36 -4.57
N LEU A 253 -10.76 -17.69 -4.73
CA LEU A 253 -9.68 -16.99 -4.05
C LEU A 253 -9.59 -15.53 -4.50
N GLY A 254 -9.75 -15.27 -5.80
CA GLY A 254 -9.76 -13.92 -6.34
C GLY A 254 -10.96 -13.11 -5.83
N LYS A 255 -12.16 -13.69 -5.84
CA LYS A 255 -13.35 -13.07 -5.25
C LYS A 255 -13.16 -12.75 -3.76
N GLN A 256 -12.60 -13.70 -3.00
CA GLN A 256 -12.32 -13.49 -1.58
C GLN A 256 -11.36 -12.32 -1.34
N ARG A 257 -10.33 -12.14 -2.18
CA ARG A 257 -9.42 -11.00 -2.12
C ARG A 257 -10.10 -9.67 -2.49
N ASN A 258 -11.07 -9.73 -3.39
CA ASN A 258 -11.84 -8.56 -3.81
C ASN A 258 -12.83 -8.12 -2.73
N ARG A 259 -13.44 -9.06 -1.99
CA ARG A 259 -14.29 -8.77 -0.82
C ARG A 259 -13.44 -8.29 0.34
N ARG A 260 -13.23 -6.99 0.43
CA ARG A 260 -12.41 -6.36 1.46
C ARG A 260 -12.92 -4.98 1.84
N THR A 261 -12.53 -4.53 2.99
CA THR A 261 -12.66 -3.13 3.39
C THR A 261 -11.25 -2.57 3.61
N GLN A 262 -10.98 -1.42 3.02
CA GLN A 262 -9.70 -0.73 3.16
C GLN A 262 -9.88 0.47 4.09
N ILE A 263 -9.02 0.57 5.09
CA ILE A 263 -8.87 1.78 5.91
C ILE A 263 -7.66 2.53 5.33
N ILE A 264 -7.92 3.70 4.78
CA ILE A 264 -6.96 4.50 4.03
C ILE A 264 -6.65 5.72 4.90
N ILE A 265 -5.40 5.82 5.35
CA ILE A 265 -4.94 6.90 6.22
C ILE A 265 -4.14 7.88 5.37
N THR A 266 -4.67 9.09 5.20
CA THR A 266 -4.09 10.14 4.36
C THR A 266 -3.71 11.36 5.19
N PRO A 267 -2.55 11.99 4.95
CA PRO A 267 -2.26 13.30 5.53
C PRO A 267 -3.35 14.31 5.17
N LYS A 268 -3.69 15.19 6.09
CA LYS A 268 -4.65 16.28 5.80
C LYS A 268 -4.11 17.18 4.71
N LEU A 269 -4.95 17.42 3.71
CA LEU A 269 -4.61 18.24 2.55
C LEU A 269 -4.27 19.67 2.96
N ASP A 270 -4.96 20.22 3.95
CA ASP A 270 -4.73 21.58 4.44
C ASP A 270 -3.30 21.76 4.94
N GLN A 271 -2.79 20.81 5.73
CA GLN A 271 -1.41 20.83 6.21
C GLN A 271 -0.39 20.70 5.07
N PHE A 272 -0.72 19.90 4.05
CA PHE A 272 0.12 19.78 2.87
C PHE A 272 0.12 21.09 2.05
N MET A 273 -1.03 21.74 1.94
CA MET A 273 -1.17 23.02 1.25
C MET A 273 -0.51 24.16 2.04
N ASP A 274 -0.61 24.15 3.37
CA ASP A 274 0.08 25.13 4.23
C ASP A 274 1.59 25.01 4.07
N LEU A 275 2.11 23.78 4.04
CA LEU A 275 3.54 23.52 3.80
C LEU A 275 4.00 23.94 2.40
N ILE A 276 3.12 23.91 1.38
CA ILE A 276 3.41 24.42 0.04
C ILE A 276 3.21 25.93 -0.02
N GLY A 277 2.20 26.47 0.70
CA GLY A 277 1.85 27.89 0.72
C GLY A 277 2.84 28.80 1.47
N GLU A 278 3.66 28.23 2.35
CA GLU A 278 4.79 28.93 2.98
C GLU A 278 6.00 29.14 2.03
N ALA A 279 5.79 28.97 0.71
CA ALA A 279 6.76 29.44 -0.27
C ALA A 279 7.02 30.93 -0.02
N PRO A 280 8.28 31.36 0.06
CA PRO A 280 8.63 32.75 0.38
C PRO A 280 7.92 33.68 -0.61
N GLU A 281 7.07 34.57 -0.08
CA GLU A 281 6.48 35.64 -0.89
C GLU A 281 7.61 36.36 -1.60
N THR A 282 7.63 36.29 -2.91
CA THR A 282 8.51 37.12 -3.74
C THR A 282 8.16 38.56 -3.42
N LYS A 283 8.94 39.19 -2.53
CA LYS A 283 8.89 40.63 -2.39
C LYS A 283 9.28 41.23 -3.73
N ALA A 284 8.27 41.53 -4.54
CA ALA A 284 8.45 42.37 -5.72
C ALA A 284 8.97 43.70 -5.25
N THR A 285 10.29 43.84 -5.27
CA THR A 285 10.98 45.15 -5.11
C THR A 285 10.52 46.01 -6.28
N LYS A 286 9.74 47.05 -5.97
CA LYS A 286 9.41 48.17 -6.88
C LYS A 286 10.66 48.86 -7.36
#